data_9ec9eb8029a6465fb8f2c4b66356e828
#
_entry.id   9ec9eb8029a6465fb8f2c4b66356e828
#
_cell.length_a   1.000
_cell.length_b   1.000
_cell.length_c   1.000
_cell.angle_alpha   90.00
_cell.angle_beta   90.00
_cell.angle_gamma   90.00
#
_symmetry.space_group_name_H-M   'P 1'
#
loop_
_entity.id
_entity.type
_entity.pdbx_description
1 polymer ?
#
loop_
_entity_poly.entity_id
_entity_poly.type
_entity_poly.pdbx_seq_one_letter_code
_entity_poly.pdbx_strand_id
1 'polypeptide(L)'
;MERKRLEYPLLLVTLFTGLSLSMTAQTTAPTYQIFVPPAGIAADAGEPSIGADWKSGKVMFQAELETDRVTFSGNPVSATWENVSPATSETSLDPILFTDPTTGRTLVSELAGVCSLSSFSDDDGANFTLAVGCGVPAGVDHQTIGGGPFAPTAVPLGVGYSHAVYYCSQDIADASCALSVNGGLTYGAAVPIYTLVDCDGLHGHIKVGPDGTAYVPNKNCNGAAAVVSSSNNGTTWTVHPIPGSTSGDSDPSVAVASDNTVYFGWHGGNGHPMVAVSHDHGATWTNITDVGASLGIQNVAFPAMVAGDGNRAALAFLGTPTGGDAQDTANFTGVWHLYIAHTFDGGATWTLVDATPNDPVQRGSICLAGTTCGNDRNLLDFIDATVDKQGRVLVGFADGCIGACATGGVNSFTAQGTIARQATGKGLFAAFDGAF
;
A
#
# COMPACT_ATOMS: atom_id res chain seq x y z
N MET A 1 -40.23 2.43 -89.79
CA MET A 1 -39.14 2.94 -88.89
C MET A 1 -39.68 2.90 -87.52
N GLU A 2 -39.44 1.79 -86.85
CA GLU A 2 -39.86 1.62 -85.43
C GLU A 2 -38.71 1.99 -84.55
N ARG A 3 -38.95 2.89 -83.60
CA ARG A 3 -38.01 3.24 -82.50
C ARG A 3 -38.22 2.32 -81.30
N LYS A 4 -37.32 1.43 -81.05
CA LYS A 4 -37.26 0.69 -79.81
C LYS A 4 -36.83 1.61 -78.67
N ARG A 5 -37.64 1.70 -77.59
CA ARG A 5 -37.26 2.28 -76.28
C ARG A 5 -36.46 1.26 -75.52
N LEU A 6 -35.26 1.66 -75.07
CA LEU A 6 -34.46 0.94 -74.09
C LEU A 6 -34.95 1.35 -72.68
N GLU A 7 -35.47 0.37 -71.93
CA GLU A 7 -35.76 0.51 -70.48
C GLU A 7 -34.50 0.11 -69.73
N TYR A 8 -33.98 0.99 -68.88
CA TYR A 8 -32.92 0.66 -67.89
C TYR A 8 -33.55 0.35 -66.57
N PRO A 9 -33.22 -0.78 -65.88
CA PRO A 9 -33.68 -1.04 -64.55
C PRO A 9 -32.93 -0.19 -63.54
N LEU A 10 -33.65 0.57 -62.71
CA LEU A 10 -33.16 1.35 -61.59
C LEU A 10 -32.72 0.38 -60.46
N LEU A 11 -31.43 0.26 -60.23
CA LEU A 11 -30.87 -0.53 -59.14
C LEU A 11 -30.97 0.28 -57.85
N LEU A 12 -31.89 -0.09 -56.96
CA LEU A 12 -32.03 0.52 -55.65
C LEU A 12 -30.95 -0.05 -54.69
N VAL A 13 -29.87 0.70 -54.46
CA VAL A 13 -28.84 0.35 -53.47
C VAL A 13 -29.34 0.82 -52.08
N THR A 14 -29.85 -0.08 -51.28
CA THR A 14 -30.14 0.17 -49.87
C THR A 14 -28.86 0.14 -49.05
N LEU A 15 -28.41 1.32 -48.63
CA LEU A 15 -27.29 1.51 -47.72
C LEU A 15 -27.76 1.11 -46.30
N PHE A 16 -27.40 -0.07 -45.80
CA PHE A 16 -27.51 -0.41 -44.40
C PHE A 16 -26.39 0.26 -43.62
N THR A 17 -26.66 1.41 -42.99
CA THR A 17 -25.78 1.95 -41.95
C THR A 17 -25.96 1.14 -40.71
N GLY A 18 -25.08 0.15 -40.49
CA GLY A 18 -24.98 -0.55 -39.23
C GLY A 18 -24.50 0.38 -38.11
N LEU A 19 -25.41 0.84 -37.26
CA LEU A 19 -25.06 1.47 -35.99
C LEU A 19 -24.46 0.38 -35.10
N SER A 20 -23.14 0.29 -35.02
CA SER A 20 -22.44 -0.48 -33.99
C SER A 20 -22.65 0.25 -32.65
N LEU A 21 -23.64 -0.16 -31.88
CA LEU A 21 -23.72 0.13 -30.47
C LEU A 21 -22.54 -0.56 -29.79
N SER A 22 -21.46 0.19 -29.53
CA SER A 22 -20.44 -0.23 -28.58
C SER A 22 -21.11 -0.29 -27.22
N MET A 23 -21.55 -1.48 -26.80
CA MET A 23 -21.84 -1.75 -25.39
C MET A 23 -20.49 -1.64 -24.66
N THR A 24 -20.19 -0.48 -24.09
CA THR A 24 -19.21 -0.38 -23.01
C THR A 24 -19.78 -1.25 -21.89
N ALA A 25 -19.20 -2.42 -21.66
CA ALA A 25 -19.49 -3.19 -20.47
C ALA A 25 -19.20 -2.26 -19.28
N GLN A 26 -20.24 -1.85 -18.56
CA GLN A 26 -20.10 -1.07 -17.35
C GLN A 26 -19.37 -1.97 -16.37
N THR A 27 -18.10 -1.66 -16.13
CA THR A 27 -17.27 -2.41 -15.17
C THR A 27 -17.88 -2.15 -13.81
N THR A 28 -18.40 -3.19 -13.18
CA THR A 28 -18.90 -3.10 -11.79
C THR A 28 -17.72 -2.69 -10.90
N ALA A 29 -17.96 -1.72 -10.01
CA ALA A 29 -16.98 -1.31 -9.03
C ALA A 29 -16.48 -2.53 -8.24
N PRO A 30 -15.19 -2.60 -7.88
CA PRO A 30 -14.69 -3.65 -7.02
C PRO A 30 -15.48 -3.75 -5.71
N THR A 31 -15.64 -4.97 -5.19
CA THR A 31 -16.21 -5.21 -3.85
C THR A 31 -15.21 -5.95 -2.99
N TYR A 32 -15.36 -5.83 -1.67
CA TYR A 32 -14.46 -6.41 -0.70
C TYR A 32 -15.18 -7.34 0.26
N GLN A 33 -14.49 -8.38 0.69
CA GLN A 33 -14.87 -9.23 1.80
C GLN A 33 -13.89 -9.01 2.94
N ILE A 34 -14.43 -8.86 4.15
CA ILE A 34 -13.67 -8.63 5.37
C ILE A 34 -13.41 -9.96 6.05
N PHE A 35 -12.17 -10.17 6.48
CA PHE A 35 -11.70 -11.37 7.17
C PHE A 35 -11.10 -10.97 8.51
N VAL A 36 -11.81 -11.34 9.56
CA VAL A 36 -11.38 -11.15 10.95
C VAL A 36 -10.78 -12.46 11.48
N PRO A 37 -9.65 -12.44 12.16
CA PRO A 37 -9.06 -13.64 12.75
C PRO A 37 -9.90 -14.21 13.91
N PRO A 38 -9.68 -15.46 14.30
CA PRO A 38 -10.21 -16.00 15.53
C PRO A 38 -9.77 -15.20 16.77
N ALA A 39 -10.58 -15.23 17.82
CA ALA A 39 -10.26 -14.53 19.06
C ALA A 39 -8.88 -14.92 19.62
N GLY A 40 -8.06 -13.92 19.92
CA GLY A 40 -6.70 -14.08 20.44
C GLY A 40 -5.60 -14.17 19.37
N ILE A 41 -5.95 -14.12 18.10
CA ILE A 41 -5.02 -13.97 16.97
C ILE A 41 -5.09 -12.52 16.49
N ALA A 42 -3.95 -11.90 16.22
CA ALA A 42 -3.83 -10.50 15.77
C ALA A 42 -4.72 -9.53 16.58
N ALA A 43 -4.74 -9.69 17.89
CA ALA A 43 -5.65 -8.96 18.78
C ALA A 43 -5.20 -7.49 19.00
N ASP A 44 -3.93 -7.20 18.75
CA ASP A 44 -3.33 -5.88 18.76
C ASP A 44 -2.50 -5.72 17.50
N ALA A 45 -3.04 -4.99 16.54
CA ALA A 45 -2.48 -4.84 15.21
C ALA A 45 -2.35 -3.37 14.81
N GLY A 46 -2.01 -2.50 15.76
CA GLY A 46 -1.53 -1.18 15.41
C GLY A 46 -0.36 -1.31 14.43
N GLU A 47 -0.32 -0.49 13.37
CA GLU A 47 0.70 -0.55 12.32
C GLU A 47 0.80 -1.92 11.62
N PRO A 48 -0.29 -2.47 11.09
CA PRO A 48 -0.23 -3.78 10.45
C PRO A 48 0.50 -3.74 9.12
N SER A 49 1.35 -4.73 8.86
CA SER A 49 1.94 -4.96 7.53
C SER A 49 1.36 -6.21 6.89
N ILE A 50 1.28 -6.23 5.55
CA ILE A 50 0.73 -7.37 4.80
C ILE A 50 1.53 -7.66 3.53
N GLY A 51 1.80 -8.94 3.25
CA GLY A 51 2.50 -9.35 2.04
C GLY A 51 1.92 -10.65 1.46
N ALA A 52 1.86 -10.78 0.14
CA ALA A 52 1.36 -11.95 -0.55
C ALA A 52 2.50 -12.72 -1.25
N ASP A 53 2.67 -13.99 -0.90
CA ASP A 53 3.53 -14.90 -1.66
C ASP A 53 2.80 -15.43 -2.91
N TRP A 54 3.27 -15.05 -4.09
CA TRP A 54 2.67 -15.48 -5.35
C TRP A 54 2.99 -16.93 -5.71
N LYS A 55 3.93 -17.59 -5.04
CA LYS A 55 4.24 -19.00 -5.26
C LYS A 55 3.28 -19.90 -4.52
N SER A 56 3.12 -19.67 -3.24
CA SER A 56 2.26 -20.47 -2.35
C SER A 56 0.79 -20.00 -2.39
N GLY A 57 0.54 -18.71 -2.69
CA GLY A 57 -0.75 -18.05 -2.61
C GLY A 57 -1.16 -17.70 -1.19
N LYS A 58 -0.25 -17.83 -0.22
CA LYS A 58 -0.47 -17.43 1.16
C LYS A 58 -0.20 -15.96 1.37
N VAL A 59 -0.75 -15.43 2.43
CA VAL A 59 -0.57 -14.04 2.85
C VAL A 59 0.08 -14.06 4.22
N MET A 60 1.09 -13.20 4.40
CA MET A 60 1.73 -12.96 5.68
C MET A 60 1.23 -11.62 6.22
N PHE A 61 0.92 -11.58 7.51
CA PHE A 61 0.35 -10.43 8.18
C PHE A 61 1.11 -10.18 9.49
N GLN A 62 1.50 -8.94 9.74
CA GLN A 62 2.13 -8.51 10.99
C GLN A 62 1.11 -7.76 11.82
N ALA A 63 0.92 -8.17 13.05
CA ALA A 63 0.10 -7.54 14.06
C ALA A 63 0.97 -7.25 15.28
N GLU A 64 1.53 -6.08 15.37
CA GLU A 64 2.53 -5.73 16.38
C GLU A 64 3.65 -6.81 16.43
N LEU A 65 3.78 -7.54 17.51
CA LEU A 65 4.78 -8.62 17.66
C LEU A 65 4.32 -9.96 17.05
N GLU A 66 3.07 -10.07 16.62
CA GLU A 66 2.53 -11.31 16.08
C GLU A 66 2.66 -11.35 14.56
N THR A 67 3.30 -12.38 14.02
CA THR A 67 3.35 -12.67 12.59
C THR A 67 2.40 -13.82 12.28
N ASP A 68 1.41 -13.57 11.44
CA ASP A 68 0.41 -14.56 11.04
C ASP A 68 0.57 -14.99 9.59
N ARG A 69 0.38 -16.28 9.35
CA ARG A 69 0.16 -16.84 8.03
C ARG A 69 -1.33 -16.97 7.77
N VAL A 70 -1.83 -16.34 6.71
CA VAL A 70 -3.24 -16.37 6.32
C VAL A 70 -3.42 -17.16 5.03
N THR A 71 -4.30 -18.15 5.06
CA THR A 71 -4.64 -18.98 3.88
C THR A 71 -6.11 -18.78 3.53
N PHE A 72 -6.36 -18.29 2.31
CA PHE A 72 -7.72 -18.16 1.77
C PHE A 72 -8.12 -19.40 0.98
N SER A 73 -9.29 -19.98 1.29
CA SER A 73 -9.76 -21.20 0.63
C SER A 73 -11.29 -21.30 0.63
N GLY A 74 -11.81 -22.21 -0.18
CA GLY A 74 -13.23 -22.55 -0.22
C GLY A 74 -14.09 -21.65 -1.13
N ASN A 75 -15.39 -22.02 -1.19
CA ASN A 75 -16.45 -21.23 -1.83
C ASN A 75 -17.76 -21.45 -1.06
N PRO A 76 -18.22 -20.46 -0.26
CA PRO A 76 -17.64 -19.11 -0.10
C PRO A 76 -16.22 -19.13 0.46
N VAL A 77 -15.45 -18.08 0.17
CA VAL A 77 -14.06 -17.97 0.63
C VAL A 77 -14.02 -17.77 2.15
N SER A 78 -13.13 -18.50 2.80
CA SER A 78 -12.79 -18.35 4.22
C SER A 78 -11.29 -18.13 4.40
N ALA A 79 -10.88 -17.55 5.53
CA ALA A 79 -9.49 -17.38 5.92
C ALA A 79 -9.14 -18.29 7.11
N THR A 80 -8.00 -18.97 7.01
CA THR A 80 -7.37 -19.65 8.16
C THR A 80 -6.15 -18.84 8.57
N TRP A 81 -6.06 -18.51 9.84
CA TRP A 81 -4.98 -17.75 10.46
C TRP A 81 -4.15 -18.66 11.35
N GLU A 82 -2.84 -18.53 11.25
CA GLU A 82 -1.88 -19.30 12.04
C GLU A 82 -0.76 -18.39 12.50
N ASN A 83 -0.57 -18.26 13.81
CA ASN A 83 0.57 -17.55 14.38
C ASN A 83 1.86 -18.32 14.05
N VAL A 84 2.77 -17.65 13.36
CA VAL A 84 4.07 -18.16 12.92
C VAL A 84 5.21 -17.23 13.33
N SER A 85 5.03 -16.45 14.39
CA SER A 85 5.98 -15.44 14.85
C SER A 85 7.39 -15.98 15.00
N PRO A 86 8.43 -15.28 14.51
CA PRO A 86 9.82 -15.66 14.72
C PRO A 86 10.24 -15.47 16.19
N ALA A 87 11.32 -16.12 16.59
CA ALA A 87 11.87 -15.97 17.94
C ALA A 87 12.43 -14.55 18.23
N THR A 88 12.51 -13.69 17.23
CA THR A 88 12.90 -12.27 17.37
C THR A 88 11.75 -11.35 17.76
N SER A 89 10.51 -11.84 17.73
CA SER A 89 9.30 -11.08 18.07
C SER A 89 9.11 -11.03 19.59
N GLU A 90 10.04 -10.42 20.29
CA GLU A 90 10.00 -10.28 21.75
C GLU A 90 9.67 -8.86 22.23
N THR A 91 10.05 -7.85 21.43
CA THR A 91 9.78 -6.44 21.69
C THR A 91 9.96 -5.64 20.43
N SER A 92 9.09 -4.69 20.17
CA SER A 92 9.23 -3.74 19.07
C SER A 92 8.70 -2.38 19.50
N LEU A 93 9.32 -1.32 18.95
CA LEU A 93 8.79 0.04 18.99
C LEU A 93 8.06 0.37 17.68
N ASP A 94 8.30 -0.44 16.62
CA ASP A 94 7.84 -0.17 15.26
C ASP A 94 8.04 -1.45 14.41
N PRO A 95 7.08 -2.39 14.42
CA PRO A 95 7.21 -3.66 13.71
C PRO A 95 6.97 -3.48 12.21
N ILE A 96 7.67 -4.24 11.36
CA ILE A 96 7.47 -4.23 9.91
C ILE A 96 7.65 -5.60 9.28
N LEU A 97 6.80 -5.92 8.30
CA LEU A 97 6.89 -7.11 7.48
C LEU A 97 6.94 -6.75 5.99
N PHE A 98 7.76 -7.46 5.25
CA PHE A 98 7.79 -7.42 3.79
C PHE A 98 7.84 -8.84 3.22
N THR A 99 6.93 -9.19 2.34
CA THR A 99 7.01 -10.43 1.54
C THR A 99 7.38 -10.08 0.11
N ASP A 100 8.49 -10.60 -0.39
CA ASP A 100 8.84 -10.54 -1.80
C ASP A 100 7.92 -11.48 -2.58
N PRO A 101 6.99 -10.95 -3.40
CA PRO A 101 5.93 -11.77 -3.98
C PRO A 101 6.46 -12.80 -4.98
N THR A 102 7.60 -12.54 -5.60
CA THR A 102 8.16 -13.39 -6.65
C THR A 102 9.10 -14.47 -6.12
N THR A 103 9.81 -14.20 -5.03
CA THR A 103 10.69 -15.19 -4.39
C THR A 103 9.98 -15.97 -3.28
N GLY A 104 8.91 -15.41 -2.71
CA GLY A 104 8.18 -15.96 -1.58
C GLY A 104 8.85 -15.72 -0.23
N ARG A 105 10.00 -14.99 -0.19
CA ARG A 105 10.66 -14.66 1.06
C ARG A 105 9.90 -13.61 1.83
N THR A 106 9.58 -13.91 3.08
CA THR A 106 9.03 -12.96 4.05
C THR A 106 10.12 -12.53 5.02
N LEU A 107 10.30 -11.22 5.15
CA LEU A 107 11.18 -10.61 6.14
C LEU A 107 10.33 -9.96 7.23
N VAL A 108 10.74 -10.11 8.48
CA VAL A 108 10.14 -9.49 9.66
C VAL A 108 11.24 -8.72 10.39
N SER A 109 10.95 -7.52 10.86
CA SER A 109 11.90 -6.69 11.59
C SER A 109 11.22 -6.00 12.75
N GLU A 110 11.88 -6.06 13.90
CA GLU A 110 11.42 -5.51 15.17
C GLU A 110 12.41 -4.42 15.63
N LEU A 111 11.96 -3.18 15.71
CA LEU A 111 12.81 -2.07 16.16
C LEU A 111 13.03 -2.16 17.67
N ALA A 112 14.27 -2.42 18.07
CA ALA A 112 14.67 -2.60 19.47
C ALA A 112 15.63 -1.50 19.94
N GLY A 113 15.24 -0.25 19.78
CA GLY A 113 16.01 0.95 20.16
C GLY A 113 17.05 1.35 19.08
N VAL A 114 18.31 0.96 19.25
CA VAL A 114 19.39 1.37 18.33
C VAL A 114 19.67 0.36 17.22
N CYS A 115 18.92 -0.70 17.14
CA CYS A 115 19.02 -1.74 16.10
C CYS A 115 17.69 -2.46 15.90
N SER A 116 17.53 -3.11 14.75
CA SER A 116 16.39 -3.97 14.48
C SER A 116 16.77 -5.43 14.53
N LEU A 117 15.94 -6.22 15.21
CA LEU A 117 16.02 -7.67 15.23
C LEU A 117 15.27 -8.19 13.99
N SER A 118 16.02 -8.58 12.96
CA SER A 118 15.43 -9.05 11.70
C SER A 118 15.57 -10.55 11.53
N SER A 119 14.58 -11.15 10.89
CA SER A 119 14.59 -12.54 10.45
C SER A 119 13.87 -12.67 9.11
N PHE A 120 14.09 -13.79 8.42
CA PHE A 120 13.37 -14.10 7.18
C PHE A 120 12.97 -15.58 7.12
N SER A 121 11.89 -15.83 6.37
CA SER A 121 11.36 -17.16 6.07
C SER A 121 11.22 -17.33 4.56
N ASP A 122 11.58 -18.52 4.04
CA ASP A 122 11.38 -18.94 2.65
C ASP A 122 10.23 -19.97 2.50
N ASP A 123 9.48 -20.22 3.59
CA ASP A 123 8.45 -21.26 3.69
C ASP A 123 7.19 -20.77 4.43
N ASP A 124 6.80 -19.53 4.15
CA ASP A 124 5.59 -18.89 4.71
C ASP A 124 5.57 -18.91 6.26
N GLY A 125 6.67 -18.66 6.90
CA GLY A 125 6.77 -18.60 8.35
C GLY A 125 6.90 -19.96 9.06
N ALA A 126 7.01 -21.07 8.33
CA ALA A 126 7.21 -22.39 8.98
C ALA A 126 8.58 -22.47 9.67
N ASN A 127 9.60 -21.82 9.12
CA ASN A 127 10.92 -21.65 9.71
C ASN A 127 11.46 -20.26 9.44
N PHE A 128 12.15 -19.68 10.44
CA PHE A 128 12.82 -18.39 10.29
C PHE A 128 14.34 -18.52 10.44
N THR A 129 15.07 -17.76 9.63
CA THR A 129 16.51 -17.57 9.73
C THR A 129 16.76 -16.16 10.27
N LEU A 130 17.54 -16.05 11.35
CA LEU A 130 17.91 -14.76 11.94
C LEU A 130 18.94 -14.04 11.05
N ALA A 131 18.79 -12.73 10.92
CA ALA A 131 19.83 -11.88 10.37
C ALA A 131 21.09 -11.91 11.28
N VAL A 132 22.26 -11.68 10.68
CA VAL A 132 23.53 -11.70 11.43
C VAL A 132 23.72 -10.40 12.22
N GLY A 133 24.00 -10.54 13.49
CA GLY A 133 24.26 -9.43 14.42
C GLY A 133 22.96 -8.84 14.99
N CYS A 134 23.03 -7.59 15.43
CA CYS A 134 21.88 -6.79 15.87
C CYS A 134 21.11 -6.24 14.66
N GLY A 135 21.08 -6.99 13.57
CA GLY A 135 20.41 -6.59 12.34
C GLY A 135 21.03 -5.35 11.72
N VAL A 136 20.22 -4.35 11.52
CA VAL A 136 20.55 -3.15 10.76
C VAL A 136 20.87 -2.01 11.73
N PRO A 137 21.79 -1.10 11.37
CA PRO A 137 21.89 0.17 12.09
C PRO A 137 20.53 0.85 11.95
N ALA A 138 19.73 0.84 13.00
CA ALA A 138 18.42 1.43 13.00
C ALA A 138 18.49 2.90 13.41
N GLY A 139 17.66 3.73 12.78
CA GLY A 139 17.23 4.98 13.35
C GLY A 139 16.37 4.75 14.60
N VAL A 140 15.79 5.80 15.10
CA VAL A 140 14.99 5.73 16.35
C VAL A 140 13.52 5.46 16.11
N ASP A 141 13.06 5.52 14.83
CA ASP A 141 11.65 5.49 14.45
C ASP A 141 11.45 5.14 12.97
N HIS A 142 10.23 4.84 12.54
CA HIS A 142 9.80 4.66 11.15
C HIS A 142 10.67 3.71 10.34
N GLN A 143 10.88 2.48 10.84
CA GLN A 143 11.57 1.48 10.03
C GLN A 143 10.70 0.99 8.86
N THR A 144 11.34 0.64 7.75
CA THR A 144 10.69 -0.02 6.62
C THR A 144 11.62 -1.01 5.94
N ILE A 145 11.06 -2.13 5.49
CA ILE A 145 11.74 -3.12 4.65
C ILE A 145 11.01 -3.24 3.33
N GLY A 146 11.77 -3.28 2.24
CA GLY A 146 11.25 -3.56 0.90
C GLY A 146 12.33 -4.12 0.00
N GLY A 147 11.92 -4.75 -1.09
CA GLY A 147 12.87 -5.36 -2.00
C GLY A 147 12.30 -5.59 -3.40
N GLY A 148 13.19 -5.98 -4.30
CA GLY A 148 12.88 -6.25 -5.70
C GLY A 148 14.15 -6.47 -6.50
N PRO A 149 14.08 -6.46 -7.84
CA PRO A 149 15.26 -6.62 -8.68
C PRO A 149 16.39 -5.65 -8.31
N PHE A 150 17.64 -6.06 -8.52
CA PHE A 150 18.74 -5.10 -8.47
C PHE A 150 18.67 -4.15 -9.66
N ALA A 151 18.99 -2.89 -9.45
CA ALA A 151 19.29 -1.97 -10.55
C ALA A 151 20.49 -2.49 -11.36
N PRO A 152 20.53 -2.30 -12.70
CA PRO A 152 21.56 -2.85 -13.56
C PRO A 152 22.99 -2.43 -13.13
N THR A 153 23.88 -3.40 -13.03
CA THR A 153 25.30 -3.21 -12.71
C THR A 153 26.17 -4.06 -13.63
N ALA A 154 27.47 -3.68 -13.76
CA ALA A 154 28.43 -4.42 -14.59
C ALA A 154 28.71 -5.84 -14.04
N VAL A 155 28.53 -6.04 -12.73
CA VAL A 155 28.70 -7.33 -12.05
C VAL A 155 27.45 -7.59 -11.22
N PRO A 156 26.85 -8.79 -11.26
CA PRO A 156 25.72 -9.16 -10.42
C PRO A 156 26.03 -8.95 -8.94
N LEU A 157 25.14 -8.31 -8.18
CA LEU A 157 25.32 -8.03 -6.77
C LEU A 157 24.80 -9.15 -5.87
N GLY A 158 23.79 -9.89 -6.30
CA GLY A 158 23.10 -10.88 -5.47
C GLY A 158 24.03 -12.04 -5.04
N VAL A 159 24.00 -12.36 -3.76
CA VAL A 159 24.75 -13.47 -3.15
C VAL A 159 23.74 -14.43 -2.50
N GLY A 160 23.43 -15.53 -3.18
CA GLY A 160 22.47 -16.52 -2.69
C GLY A 160 21.01 -16.08 -2.71
N TYR A 161 20.75 -14.83 -3.12
CA TYR A 161 19.40 -14.27 -3.29
C TYR A 161 19.40 -13.33 -4.50
N SER A 162 18.30 -13.35 -5.28
CA SER A 162 18.27 -12.69 -6.59
C SER A 162 17.84 -11.22 -6.54
N HIS A 163 17.29 -10.77 -5.43
CA HIS A 163 16.74 -9.42 -5.27
C HIS A 163 17.53 -8.59 -4.25
N ALA A 164 17.50 -7.28 -4.44
CA ALA A 164 17.89 -6.31 -3.44
C ALA A 164 16.87 -6.33 -2.29
N VAL A 165 17.34 -6.23 -1.05
CA VAL A 165 16.49 -5.95 0.10
C VAL A 165 17.06 -4.70 0.78
N TYR A 166 16.19 -3.72 0.98
CA TYR A 166 16.52 -2.48 1.67
C TYR A 166 15.89 -2.48 3.05
N TYR A 167 16.62 -1.99 4.01
CA TYR A 167 16.13 -1.55 5.29
C TYR A 167 16.34 -0.05 5.40
N CYS A 168 15.30 0.70 5.68
CA CYS A 168 15.40 2.14 5.91
C CYS A 168 14.77 2.50 7.25
N SER A 169 15.29 3.54 7.90
CA SER A 169 14.75 4.06 9.15
C SER A 169 15.05 5.53 9.31
N GLN A 170 14.20 6.21 10.10
CA GLN A 170 14.32 7.62 10.44
C GLN A 170 15.28 7.76 11.61
N ASP A 171 16.25 8.65 11.49
CA ASP A 171 17.05 9.17 12.58
C ASP A 171 16.47 10.53 13.06
N ILE A 172 17.09 11.15 14.06
CA ILE A 172 16.63 12.45 14.59
C ILE A 172 16.71 13.55 13.53
N ALA A 173 17.70 13.49 12.64
CA ALA A 173 18.01 14.56 11.67
C ALA A 173 17.86 14.15 10.21
N ASP A 174 17.84 12.87 9.91
CA ASP A 174 17.75 12.35 8.56
C ASP A 174 17.15 10.93 8.54
N ALA A 175 17.01 10.35 7.36
CA ALA A 175 16.73 8.94 7.19
C ALA A 175 17.83 8.28 6.35
N SER A 176 18.07 7.02 6.62
CA SER A 176 19.10 6.24 5.95
C SER A 176 18.55 4.89 5.50
N CYS A 177 19.09 4.39 4.37
CA CYS A 177 18.80 3.03 3.89
C CYS A 177 20.07 2.19 3.82
N ALA A 178 19.98 0.95 4.26
CA ALA A 178 21.02 -0.07 4.12
C ALA A 178 20.57 -1.15 3.13
N LEU A 179 21.46 -1.52 2.20
CA LEU A 179 21.23 -2.57 1.22
C LEU A 179 21.72 -3.93 1.72
N SER A 180 20.89 -4.94 1.61
CA SER A 180 21.28 -6.34 1.67
C SER A 180 21.37 -6.94 0.26
N VAL A 181 22.49 -7.59 -0.05
CA VAL A 181 22.71 -8.31 -1.31
C VAL A 181 22.50 -9.82 -1.16
N ASN A 182 22.13 -10.29 0.02
CA ASN A 182 21.94 -11.69 0.36
C ASN A 182 20.57 -11.96 1.01
N GLY A 183 19.57 -11.15 0.64
CA GLY A 183 18.17 -11.37 1.00
C GLY A 183 17.84 -11.15 2.47
N GLY A 184 18.47 -10.18 3.12
CA GLY A 184 18.20 -9.80 4.50
C GLY A 184 19.07 -10.53 5.54
N LEU A 185 20.01 -11.42 5.11
CA LEU A 185 20.90 -12.09 6.06
C LEU A 185 21.92 -11.12 6.70
N THR A 186 22.46 -10.21 5.88
CA THR A 186 23.34 -9.11 6.33
C THR A 186 23.03 -7.86 5.53
N TYR A 187 23.25 -6.70 6.14
CA TYR A 187 23.09 -5.40 5.50
C TYR A 187 24.43 -4.66 5.42
N GLY A 188 24.57 -3.86 4.37
CA GLY A 188 25.72 -2.97 4.18
C GLY A 188 25.65 -1.74 5.10
N ALA A 189 26.54 -0.78 4.85
CA ALA A 189 26.49 0.50 5.54
C ALA A 189 25.20 1.27 5.19
N ALA A 190 24.60 1.93 6.18
CA ALA A 190 23.49 2.84 5.97
C ALA A 190 23.95 4.07 5.16
N VAL A 191 23.17 4.46 4.17
CA VAL A 191 23.39 5.62 3.31
C VAL A 191 22.26 6.61 3.55
N PRO A 192 22.53 7.87 3.93
CA PRO A 192 21.51 8.90 4.05
C PRO A 192 20.74 9.08 2.74
N ILE A 193 19.40 9.10 2.83
CA ILE A 193 18.54 9.25 1.65
C ILE A 193 18.08 10.70 1.46
N TYR A 194 18.05 11.46 2.52
CA TYR A 194 17.89 12.91 2.59
C TYR A 194 18.47 13.43 3.92
N THR A 195 18.56 14.73 4.05
CA THR A 195 18.93 15.39 5.29
C THR A 195 17.79 16.29 5.79
N LEU A 196 17.84 16.72 7.03
CA LEU A 196 16.85 17.66 7.59
C LEU A 196 16.73 18.99 6.80
N VAL A 197 17.76 19.33 6.00
CA VAL A 197 17.72 20.51 5.12
C VAL A 197 16.85 20.22 3.88
N ASP A 198 16.78 18.98 3.43
CA ASP A 198 16.02 18.57 2.26
C ASP A 198 14.59 18.20 2.64
N CYS A 199 14.42 17.41 3.69
CA CYS A 199 13.14 16.91 4.17
C CYS A 199 13.10 16.93 5.70
N ASP A 200 11.99 17.36 6.26
CA ASP A 200 11.71 17.38 7.70
C ASP A 200 10.47 16.55 8.08
N GLY A 201 9.89 15.85 7.09
CA GLY A 201 8.77 14.94 7.27
C GLY A 201 9.23 13.50 7.46
N LEU A 202 8.36 12.68 8.07
CA LEU A 202 8.55 11.25 8.18
C LEU A 202 8.36 10.57 6.82
N HIS A 203 8.99 9.42 6.66
CA HIS A 203 8.88 8.61 5.44
C HIS A 203 7.89 7.46 5.63
N GLY A 204 7.25 7.03 4.54
CA GLY A 204 6.50 5.78 4.49
C GLY A 204 7.35 4.60 4.00
N HIS A 205 6.68 3.55 3.52
CA HIS A 205 7.33 2.28 3.19
C HIS A 205 8.07 2.32 1.85
N ILE A 206 9.30 1.78 1.84
CA ILE A 206 10.12 1.63 0.63
C ILE A 206 9.49 0.62 -0.34
N LYS A 207 9.51 0.93 -1.62
CA LYS A 207 9.14 0.02 -2.73
C LYS A 207 10.24 0.00 -3.79
N VAL A 208 10.36 -1.13 -4.50
CA VAL A 208 11.35 -1.30 -5.58
C VAL A 208 10.63 -1.63 -6.88
N GLY A 209 10.93 -0.87 -7.92
CA GLY A 209 10.36 -1.06 -9.24
C GLY A 209 10.99 -2.24 -10.02
N PRO A 210 10.36 -2.65 -11.13
CA PRO A 210 10.86 -3.75 -11.99
C PRO A 210 12.26 -3.50 -12.56
N ASP A 211 12.67 -2.25 -12.72
CA ASP A 211 14.02 -1.87 -13.18
C ASP A 211 15.06 -1.77 -12.06
N GLY A 212 14.65 -2.06 -10.81
CA GLY A 212 15.51 -2.00 -9.63
C GLY A 212 15.64 -0.61 -9.00
N THR A 213 14.89 0.39 -9.48
CA THR A 213 14.82 1.69 -8.82
C THR A 213 14.06 1.58 -7.51
N ALA A 214 14.68 2.00 -6.41
CA ALA A 214 14.09 2.04 -5.10
C ALA A 214 13.45 3.41 -4.83
N TYR A 215 12.31 3.43 -4.12
CA TYR A 215 11.53 4.63 -3.83
C TYR A 215 11.12 4.65 -2.36
N VAL A 216 11.37 5.76 -1.68
CA VAL A 216 10.91 6.04 -0.31
C VAL A 216 10.02 7.29 -0.36
N PRO A 217 8.74 7.21 0.01
CA PRO A 217 7.87 8.38 0.05
C PRO A 217 8.14 9.20 1.30
N ASN A 218 8.06 10.53 1.22
CA ASN A 218 8.21 11.43 2.36
C ASN A 218 7.10 12.49 2.37
N LYS A 219 6.59 12.80 3.55
CA LYS A 219 5.45 13.72 3.67
C LYS A 219 5.82 15.18 3.53
N ASN A 220 7.08 15.57 3.83
CA ASN A 220 7.46 16.97 3.76
C ASN A 220 8.92 17.16 3.34
N CYS A 221 9.14 17.49 2.08
CA CYS A 221 10.42 17.92 1.55
C CYS A 221 10.28 19.36 1.04
N ASN A 222 10.82 20.32 1.78
CA ASN A 222 10.71 21.75 1.49
C ASN A 222 9.26 22.25 1.30
N GLY A 223 8.33 21.73 2.11
CA GLY A 223 6.91 22.13 2.10
C GLY A 223 6.03 21.33 1.13
N ALA A 224 6.56 20.30 0.47
CA ALA A 224 5.84 19.45 -0.47
C ALA A 224 5.98 17.97 -0.11
N ALA A 225 4.95 17.16 -0.43
CA ALA A 225 5.11 15.71 -0.48
C ALA A 225 6.12 15.33 -1.58
N ALA A 226 6.93 14.31 -1.34
CA ALA A 226 7.99 13.93 -2.26
C ALA A 226 8.22 12.42 -2.30
N VAL A 227 8.79 11.93 -3.40
CA VAL A 227 9.42 10.62 -3.43
C VAL A 227 10.94 10.78 -3.47
N VAL A 228 11.64 9.96 -2.71
CA VAL A 228 13.11 9.90 -2.73
C VAL A 228 13.50 8.61 -3.43
N SER A 229 14.27 8.69 -4.52
CA SER A 229 14.58 7.52 -5.35
C SER A 229 16.06 7.26 -5.51
N SER A 230 16.40 5.96 -5.72
CA SER A 230 17.74 5.51 -6.08
C SER A 230 17.66 4.50 -7.23
N SER A 231 18.32 4.80 -8.33
CA SER A 231 18.47 3.92 -9.50
C SER A 231 19.81 3.17 -9.55
N ASN A 232 20.58 3.19 -8.46
CA ASN A 232 21.93 2.64 -8.39
C ASN A 232 22.17 1.80 -7.12
N ASN A 233 21.16 1.02 -6.72
CA ASN A 233 21.22 0.11 -5.58
C ASN A 233 21.54 0.82 -4.26
N GLY A 234 20.90 1.95 -3.99
CA GLY A 234 21.02 2.70 -2.74
C GLY A 234 22.32 3.47 -2.56
N THR A 235 23.16 3.56 -3.61
CA THR A 235 24.45 4.27 -3.51
C THR A 235 24.28 5.78 -3.43
N THR A 236 23.31 6.33 -4.18
CA THR A 236 22.91 7.74 -4.11
C THR A 236 21.40 7.86 -4.23
N TRP A 237 20.84 8.93 -3.65
CA TRP A 237 19.42 9.19 -3.60
C TRP A 237 19.10 10.59 -4.10
N THR A 238 17.92 10.77 -4.68
CA THR A 238 17.45 12.05 -5.21
C THR A 238 16.02 12.32 -4.73
N VAL A 239 15.78 13.53 -4.21
CA VAL A 239 14.46 13.98 -3.77
C VAL A 239 13.69 14.56 -4.96
N HIS A 240 12.45 14.10 -5.15
CA HIS A 240 11.55 14.53 -6.23
C HIS A 240 10.24 15.06 -5.63
N PRO A 241 10.13 16.37 -5.37
CA PRO A 241 8.91 16.96 -4.82
C PRO A 241 7.73 16.88 -5.81
N ILE A 242 6.51 16.76 -5.27
CA ILE A 242 5.27 16.87 -6.04
C ILE A 242 4.85 18.34 -6.07
N PRO A 243 4.87 19.02 -7.22
CA PRO A 243 4.63 20.46 -7.32
C PRO A 243 3.24 20.85 -6.81
N GLY A 244 3.18 21.82 -5.89
CA GLY A 244 1.93 22.35 -5.34
C GLY A 244 1.23 21.42 -4.36
N SER A 245 1.83 20.32 -3.96
CA SER A 245 1.32 19.47 -2.89
C SER A 245 1.52 20.13 -1.52
N THR A 246 0.63 19.78 -0.60
CA THR A 246 0.78 20.02 0.83
C THR A 246 0.42 18.74 1.55
N SER A 247 1.07 18.43 2.65
CA SER A 247 0.82 17.20 3.39
C SER A 247 0.10 17.44 4.71
N GLY A 248 -0.71 16.48 5.12
CA GLY A 248 -1.21 16.30 6.47
C GLY A 248 -0.27 15.42 7.30
N ASP A 249 -0.81 14.82 8.36
CA ASP A 249 0.00 14.18 9.40
C ASP A 249 0.40 12.73 9.10
N SER A 250 -0.42 11.98 8.32
CA SER A 250 -0.11 10.59 7.99
C SER A 250 1.06 10.48 7.01
N ASP A 251 1.82 9.40 7.14
CA ASP A 251 2.89 9.08 6.22
C ASP A 251 2.34 8.75 4.81
N PRO A 252 3.03 9.19 3.76
CA PRO A 252 2.62 8.90 2.40
C PRO A 252 3.00 7.49 1.97
N SER A 253 2.40 7.03 0.88
CA SER A 253 2.67 5.71 0.31
C SER A 253 3.01 5.81 -1.17
N VAL A 254 3.87 4.92 -1.64
CA VAL A 254 4.27 4.80 -3.04
C VAL A 254 4.05 3.38 -3.55
N ALA A 255 3.66 3.22 -4.80
CA ALA A 255 3.66 1.95 -5.50
C ALA A 255 4.27 2.10 -6.89
N VAL A 256 4.88 1.03 -7.39
CA VAL A 256 5.50 0.99 -8.72
C VAL A 256 4.86 -0.11 -9.54
N ALA A 257 4.33 0.25 -10.69
CA ALA A 257 3.67 -0.68 -11.61
C ALA A 257 4.68 -1.46 -12.46
N SER A 258 4.20 -2.48 -13.18
CA SER A 258 5.02 -3.39 -13.98
C SER A 258 5.81 -2.74 -15.13
N ASP A 259 5.46 -1.50 -15.51
CA ASP A 259 6.14 -0.68 -16.51
C ASP A 259 6.97 0.47 -15.90
N ASN A 260 7.20 0.45 -14.59
CA ASN A 260 7.85 1.49 -13.79
C ASN A 260 7.05 2.80 -13.62
N THR A 261 5.76 2.81 -13.95
CA THR A 261 4.89 3.92 -13.56
C THR A 261 4.81 4.00 -12.03
N VAL A 262 5.07 5.18 -11.48
CA VAL A 262 5.06 5.45 -10.04
C VAL A 262 3.73 6.09 -9.66
N TYR A 263 3.02 5.50 -8.72
CA TYR A 263 1.82 6.04 -8.09
C TYR A 263 2.14 6.46 -6.67
N PHE A 264 1.83 7.70 -6.33
CA PHE A 264 2.09 8.27 -5.01
C PHE A 264 0.78 8.70 -4.36
N GLY A 265 0.50 8.18 -3.16
CA GLY A 265 -0.70 8.52 -2.39
C GLY A 265 -0.33 9.19 -1.08
N TRP A 266 -1.06 10.27 -0.70
CA TRP A 266 -0.76 10.97 0.53
C TRP A 266 -2.01 11.62 1.17
N HIS A 267 -1.91 11.87 2.47
CA HIS A 267 -2.79 12.74 3.23
C HIS A 267 -2.49 14.19 2.82
N GLY A 268 -3.39 14.84 2.10
CA GLY A 268 -3.26 16.25 1.73
C GLY A 268 -3.42 17.18 2.93
N GLY A 269 -2.72 18.32 2.96
CA GLY A 269 -2.82 19.29 4.05
C GLY A 269 -4.22 19.90 4.25
N ASN A 270 -5.16 19.60 3.36
CA ASN A 270 -6.58 19.93 3.47
C ASN A 270 -7.45 18.78 4.01
N GLY A 271 -6.84 17.67 4.45
CA GLY A 271 -7.54 16.48 4.94
C GLY A 271 -7.94 15.47 3.86
N HIS A 272 -7.70 15.73 2.57
CA HIS A 272 -8.18 14.90 1.48
C HIS A 272 -7.18 13.82 1.04
N PRO A 273 -7.65 12.65 0.57
CA PRO A 273 -6.79 11.60 0.02
C PRO A 273 -6.33 11.97 -1.40
N MET A 274 -5.06 12.28 -1.53
CA MET A 274 -4.48 12.76 -2.78
C MET A 274 -3.65 11.67 -3.46
N VAL A 275 -3.63 11.69 -4.80
CA VAL A 275 -2.76 10.83 -5.62
C VAL A 275 -2.06 11.66 -6.68
N ALA A 276 -0.82 11.28 -7.03
CA ALA A 276 -0.08 11.77 -8.19
C ALA A 276 0.56 10.59 -8.94
N VAL A 277 0.77 10.75 -10.25
CA VAL A 277 1.36 9.71 -11.11
C VAL A 277 2.59 10.26 -11.82
N SER A 278 3.66 9.46 -11.87
CA SER A 278 4.89 9.77 -12.61
C SER A 278 5.27 8.60 -13.52
N HIS A 279 5.72 8.93 -14.74
CA HIS A 279 6.22 7.96 -15.71
C HIS A 279 7.75 8.07 -15.95
N ASP A 280 8.43 8.87 -15.13
CA ASP A 280 9.85 9.19 -15.25
C ASP A 280 10.56 9.20 -13.88
N HIS A 281 10.22 8.22 -13.05
CA HIS A 281 10.84 7.97 -11.73
C HIS A 281 10.67 9.14 -10.72
N GLY A 282 9.58 9.91 -10.85
CA GLY A 282 9.30 11.04 -9.97
C GLY A 282 9.82 12.39 -10.50
N ALA A 283 10.51 12.43 -11.66
CA ALA A 283 11.04 13.68 -12.19
C ALA A 283 9.92 14.66 -12.62
N THR A 284 8.80 14.13 -13.13
CA THR A 284 7.58 14.90 -13.39
C THR A 284 6.33 14.17 -12.90
N TRP A 285 5.31 14.96 -12.55
CA TRP A 285 4.07 14.44 -11.97
C TRP A 285 2.85 14.88 -12.78
N THR A 286 1.91 13.95 -12.97
CA THR A 286 0.64 14.14 -13.68
C THR A 286 -0.51 13.57 -12.84
N ASN A 287 -1.76 13.81 -13.27
CA ASN A 287 -2.95 13.25 -12.65
C ASN A 287 -3.01 13.48 -11.14
N ILE A 288 -2.63 14.69 -10.69
CA ILE A 288 -2.74 15.07 -9.27
C ILE A 288 -4.23 15.23 -8.95
N THR A 289 -4.77 14.34 -8.10
CA THR A 289 -6.22 14.19 -7.94
C THR A 289 -6.59 13.89 -6.49
N ASP A 290 -7.68 14.50 -6.01
CA ASP A 290 -8.41 14.09 -4.81
C ASP A 290 -9.30 12.89 -5.16
N VAL A 291 -8.94 11.72 -4.67
CA VAL A 291 -9.69 10.48 -4.95
C VAL A 291 -10.88 10.28 -4.00
N GLY A 292 -10.97 11.08 -2.93
CA GLY A 292 -12.08 11.07 -1.96
C GLY A 292 -13.29 11.90 -2.35
N ALA A 293 -13.14 12.78 -3.33
CA ALA A 293 -14.14 13.78 -3.68
C ALA A 293 -15.53 13.21 -4.01
N SER A 294 -15.59 12.04 -4.67
CA SER A 294 -16.88 11.41 -5.07
C SER A 294 -17.75 10.96 -3.90
N LEU A 295 -17.17 10.70 -2.73
CA LEU A 295 -17.87 10.33 -1.49
C LEU A 295 -17.75 11.42 -0.42
N GLY A 296 -17.21 12.60 -0.76
CA GLY A 296 -17.14 13.76 0.12
C GLY A 296 -16.23 13.55 1.32
N ILE A 297 -15.14 12.79 1.16
CA ILE A 297 -14.15 12.56 2.24
C ILE A 297 -13.50 13.90 2.60
N GLN A 298 -13.52 14.23 3.90
CA GLN A 298 -12.99 15.47 4.47
C GLN A 298 -11.78 15.25 5.37
N ASN A 299 -11.61 14.04 5.90
CA ASN A 299 -10.43 13.65 6.65
C ASN A 299 -9.99 12.24 6.23
N VAL A 300 -8.68 12.06 6.13
CA VAL A 300 -8.03 10.80 5.75
C VAL A 300 -6.92 10.46 6.76
N ALA A 301 -6.70 9.16 6.97
CA ALA A 301 -5.54 8.65 7.69
C ALA A 301 -4.98 7.42 6.95
N PHE A 302 -3.68 7.20 7.06
CA PHE A 302 -2.99 5.97 6.67
C PHE A 302 -3.15 5.58 5.20
N PRO A 303 -2.70 6.39 4.24
CA PRO A 303 -2.75 6.02 2.83
C PRO A 303 -1.80 4.85 2.54
N ALA A 304 -2.30 3.81 1.86
CA ALA A 304 -1.54 2.63 1.43
C ALA A 304 -1.75 2.38 -0.07
N MET A 305 -0.68 2.53 -0.86
CA MET A 305 -0.72 2.45 -2.32
C MET A 305 -0.21 1.10 -2.81
N VAL A 306 -0.92 0.53 -3.79
CA VAL A 306 -0.47 -0.67 -4.53
C VAL A 306 -0.68 -0.47 -6.02
N ALA A 307 0.15 -1.13 -6.84
CA ALA A 307 0.05 -1.10 -8.30
C ALA A 307 0.25 -2.50 -8.90
N GLY A 308 -0.25 -2.68 -10.10
CA GLY A 308 -0.11 -3.89 -10.89
C GLY A 308 0.41 -3.60 -12.29
N ASP A 309 -0.44 -3.75 -13.33
CA ASP A 309 -0.11 -3.31 -14.68
C ASP A 309 0.07 -1.79 -14.74
N GLY A 310 0.81 -1.27 -15.72
CA GLY A 310 1.21 0.12 -15.81
C GLY A 310 0.09 1.15 -15.66
N ASN A 311 -1.13 0.80 -16.06
CA ASN A 311 -2.30 1.66 -15.95
C ASN A 311 -3.23 1.31 -14.77
N ARG A 312 -2.83 0.43 -13.84
CA ARG A 312 -3.67 -0.08 -12.75
C ARG A 312 -3.02 0.10 -11.38
N ALA A 313 -3.73 0.79 -10.50
CA ALA A 313 -3.31 1.00 -9.13
C ALA A 313 -4.52 1.11 -8.20
N ALA A 314 -4.28 0.98 -6.90
CA ALA A 314 -5.27 1.26 -5.88
C ALA A 314 -4.64 1.99 -4.69
N LEU A 315 -5.38 2.94 -4.10
CA LEU A 315 -5.06 3.60 -2.85
C LEU A 315 -6.09 3.19 -1.80
N ALA A 316 -5.66 2.53 -0.75
CA ALA A 316 -6.45 2.28 0.45
C ALA A 316 -6.17 3.37 1.50
N PHE A 317 -7.18 3.75 2.28
CA PHE A 317 -7.04 4.72 3.37
C PHE A 317 -8.23 4.62 4.34
N LEU A 318 -8.03 5.01 5.58
CA LEU A 318 -9.15 5.31 6.47
C LEU A 318 -9.66 6.72 6.14
N GLY A 319 -10.97 6.85 5.98
CA GLY A 319 -11.59 8.11 5.60
C GLY A 319 -12.90 8.38 6.33
N THR A 320 -13.25 9.66 6.42
CA THR A 320 -14.56 10.10 6.94
C THR A 320 -15.04 11.34 6.19
N PRO A 321 -16.36 11.45 5.91
CA PRO A 321 -16.95 12.67 5.36
C PRO A 321 -17.14 13.78 6.42
N THR A 322 -16.79 13.52 7.68
CA THR A 322 -16.85 14.52 8.76
C THR A 322 -15.67 15.46 8.64
N GLY A 323 -15.94 16.75 8.47
CA GLY A 323 -14.92 17.80 8.47
C GLY A 323 -14.50 18.23 9.87
N GLY A 324 -13.49 19.08 9.96
CA GLY A 324 -12.93 19.59 11.20
C GLY A 324 -11.60 18.92 11.55
N ASP A 325 -11.11 19.20 12.74
CA ASP A 325 -9.84 18.66 13.23
C ASP A 325 -10.01 17.19 13.68
N ALA A 326 -9.52 16.27 12.87
CA ALA A 326 -9.62 14.83 13.11
C ALA A 326 -8.82 14.36 14.33
N GLN A 327 -7.93 15.18 14.85
CA GLN A 327 -7.13 14.89 16.05
C GLN A 327 -7.71 15.53 17.33
N ASP A 328 -8.84 16.28 17.25
CA ASP A 328 -9.53 16.82 18.42
C ASP A 328 -10.27 15.70 19.17
N THR A 329 -9.61 15.12 20.16
CA THR A 329 -10.12 14.01 20.99
C THR A 329 -11.41 14.34 21.73
N ALA A 330 -11.68 15.63 21.98
CA ALA A 330 -12.83 16.08 22.74
C ALA A 330 -14.09 16.31 21.88
N ASN A 331 -13.93 16.76 20.64
CA ASN A 331 -15.05 17.29 19.86
C ASN A 331 -15.22 16.60 18.49
N PHE A 332 -14.22 15.87 17.97
CA PHE A 332 -14.36 15.23 16.69
C PHE A 332 -15.27 14.00 16.80
N THR A 333 -16.29 13.93 15.94
CA THR A 333 -17.33 12.87 15.96
C THR A 333 -17.35 12.04 14.68
N GLY A 334 -16.24 12.02 13.95
CA GLY A 334 -16.13 11.29 12.69
C GLY A 334 -16.41 9.79 12.84
N VAL A 335 -16.98 9.21 11.80
CA VAL A 335 -17.11 7.76 11.63
C VAL A 335 -16.21 7.37 10.48
N TRP A 336 -15.19 6.56 10.78
CA TRP A 336 -14.17 6.19 9.82
C TRP A 336 -14.45 4.83 9.21
N HIS A 337 -14.28 4.76 7.90
CA HIS A 337 -14.37 3.52 7.14
C HIS A 337 -13.08 3.29 6.37
N LEU A 338 -12.83 2.04 5.99
CA LEU A 338 -11.79 1.72 5.03
C LEU A 338 -12.32 2.01 3.61
N TYR A 339 -11.70 2.96 2.93
CA TYR A 339 -11.96 3.27 1.53
C TYR A 339 -10.84 2.78 0.65
N ILE A 340 -11.19 2.36 -0.58
CA ILE A 340 -10.21 1.92 -1.56
C ILE A 340 -10.56 2.54 -2.92
N ALA A 341 -9.68 3.39 -3.43
CA ALA A 341 -9.80 4.01 -4.74
C ALA A 341 -9.03 3.20 -5.78
N HIS A 342 -9.64 2.89 -6.92
CA HIS A 342 -9.03 2.14 -8.00
C HIS A 342 -8.94 2.98 -9.27
N THR A 343 -7.80 2.87 -9.97
CA THR A 343 -7.65 3.33 -11.35
C THR A 343 -7.35 2.16 -12.29
N PHE A 344 -7.85 2.27 -13.53
CA PHE A 344 -7.62 1.31 -14.60
C PHE A 344 -7.16 2.00 -15.90
N ASP A 345 -6.84 3.29 -15.82
CA ASP A 345 -6.48 4.16 -16.92
C ASP A 345 -5.28 5.09 -16.61
N GLY A 346 -4.39 4.64 -15.73
CA GLY A 346 -3.16 5.37 -15.41
C GLY A 346 -3.40 6.59 -14.51
N GLY A 347 -4.44 6.56 -13.68
CA GLY A 347 -4.76 7.64 -12.76
C GLY A 347 -5.59 8.77 -13.37
N ALA A 348 -6.05 8.63 -14.63
CA ALA A 348 -6.91 9.64 -15.26
C ALA A 348 -8.30 9.67 -14.60
N THR A 349 -8.81 8.51 -14.21
CA THR A 349 -10.04 8.39 -13.40
C THR A 349 -9.87 7.42 -12.25
N TRP A 350 -10.65 7.65 -11.18
CA TRP A 350 -10.63 6.80 -9.98
C TRP A 350 -12.05 6.41 -9.58
N THR A 351 -12.23 5.14 -9.22
CA THR A 351 -13.46 4.59 -8.64
C THR A 351 -13.21 4.34 -7.17
N LEU A 352 -13.86 5.10 -6.30
CA LEU A 352 -13.78 4.95 -4.85
C LEU A 352 -14.87 4.01 -4.35
N VAL A 353 -14.51 3.07 -3.50
CA VAL A 353 -15.43 2.15 -2.82
C VAL A 353 -15.23 2.21 -1.30
N ASP A 354 -16.32 2.13 -0.56
CA ASP A 354 -16.31 1.88 0.88
C ASP A 354 -16.22 0.37 1.09
N ALA A 355 -15.13 -0.11 1.66
CA ALA A 355 -14.89 -1.54 1.89
C ALA A 355 -15.54 -2.05 3.19
N THR A 356 -15.90 -1.14 4.11
CA THR A 356 -16.49 -1.45 5.43
C THR A 356 -17.82 -0.71 5.69
N PRO A 357 -18.79 -0.69 4.73
CA PRO A 357 -19.95 0.21 4.79
C PRO A 357 -20.89 -0.06 5.97
N ASN A 358 -20.81 -1.24 6.58
CA ASN A 358 -21.66 -1.64 7.70
C ASN A 358 -20.89 -1.85 9.01
N ASP A 359 -19.57 -1.67 8.98
CA ASP A 359 -18.66 -1.94 10.09
C ASP A 359 -17.55 -0.87 10.11
N PRO A 360 -17.76 0.26 10.80
CA PRO A 360 -16.78 1.33 10.82
C PRO A 360 -15.52 0.91 11.57
N VAL A 361 -14.37 1.37 11.08
CA VAL A 361 -13.05 1.06 11.65
C VAL A 361 -12.77 1.86 12.91
N GLN A 362 -13.29 3.10 13.03
CA GLN A 362 -13.09 3.96 14.19
C GLN A 362 -14.27 4.93 14.33
N ARG A 363 -14.53 5.40 15.54
CA ARG A 363 -15.45 6.50 15.87
C ARG A 363 -14.74 7.54 16.72
N GLY A 364 -14.94 8.84 16.41
CA GLY A 364 -14.22 9.92 17.04
C GLY A 364 -12.89 10.18 16.37
N SER A 365 -11.94 10.75 17.10
CA SER A 365 -10.62 11.12 16.62
C SER A 365 -9.73 9.92 16.29
N ILE A 366 -8.75 10.17 15.40
CA ILE A 366 -7.55 9.34 15.23
C ILE A 366 -6.36 10.26 15.50
N CYS A 367 -5.63 10.00 16.57
CA CYS A 367 -4.49 10.84 16.95
C CYS A 367 -3.20 10.35 16.26
N LEU A 368 -2.54 11.28 15.55
CA LEU A 368 -1.28 11.06 14.83
C LEU A 368 -0.09 11.79 15.49
N ALA A 369 -0.27 12.28 16.72
CA ALA A 369 0.73 13.09 17.45
C ALA A 369 1.67 12.23 18.32
N GLY A 370 1.89 10.98 17.98
CA GLY A 370 2.82 10.07 18.65
C GLY A 370 2.50 9.88 20.14
N THR A 371 3.53 9.95 20.98
CA THR A 371 3.43 9.71 22.43
C THR A 371 2.60 10.74 23.21
N THR A 372 2.12 11.81 22.57
CA THR A 372 1.24 12.80 23.20
C THR A 372 -0.23 12.45 23.09
N CYS A 373 -0.58 11.41 22.32
CA CYS A 373 -1.93 10.92 22.13
C CYS A 373 -2.51 10.22 23.37
N GLY A 374 -3.85 10.07 23.36
CA GLY A 374 -4.61 9.25 24.30
C GLY A 374 -4.99 7.88 23.73
N ASN A 375 -6.18 7.39 24.11
CA ASN A 375 -6.68 6.09 23.66
C ASN A 375 -6.95 6.01 22.15
N ASP A 376 -7.10 7.15 21.49
CA ASP A 376 -7.33 7.31 20.06
C ASP A 376 -6.06 7.18 19.18
N ARG A 377 -4.94 6.71 19.77
CA ARG A 377 -3.77 6.21 19.07
C ARG A 377 -3.78 4.68 18.89
N ASN A 378 -4.85 4.04 19.18
CA ASN A 378 -4.99 2.58 19.10
C ASN A 378 -4.67 1.97 17.72
N LEU A 379 -4.77 2.75 16.64
CA LEU A 379 -4.45 2.31 15.28
C LEU A 379 -2.99 2.58 14.87
N LEU A 380 -2.24 3.30 15.69
CA LEU A 380 -0.87 3.77 15.48
C LEU A 380 -0.70 4.61 14.19
N ASP A 381 0.25 4.30 13.28
CA ASP A 381 0.68 5.25 12.26
C ASP A 381 0.36 4.85 10.81
N PHE A 382 0.08 3.57 10.52
CA PHE A 382 -0.21 3.14 9.15
C PHE A 382 -1.15 1.93 9.04
N ILE A 383 -1.65 1.71 7.85
CA ILE A 383 -2.17 0.45 7.32
C ILE A 383 -1.32 0.05 6.12
N ASP A 384 -1.37 -1.20 5.69
CA ASP A 384 -0.60 -1.64 4.54
C ASP A 384 -1.47 -2.41 3.53
N ALA A 385 -1.00 -2.47 2.29
CA ALA A 385 -1.70 -3.13 1.21
C ALA A 385 -0.75 -3.95 0.34
N THR A 386 -1.29 -5.03 -0.21
CA THR A 386 -0.57 -5.91 -1.14
C THR A 386 -1.47 -6.37 -2.28
N VAL A 387 -0.88 -7.02 -3.28
CA VAL A 387 -1.59 -7.57 -4.44
C VAL A 387 -1.31 -9.06 -4.53
N ASP A 388 -2.35 -9.89 -4.62
CA ASP A 388 -2.16 -11.32 -4.84
C ASP A 388 -1.77 -11.62 -6.30
N LYS A 389 -1.38 -12.86 -6.56
CA LYS A 389 -0.95 -13.33 -7.89
C LYS A 389 -1.98 -13.07 -9.00
N GLN A 390 -3.25 -12.95 -8.67
CA GLN A 390 -4.33 -12.69 -9.63
C GLN A 390 -4.68 -11.21 -9.75
N GLY A 391 -3.96 -10.35 -9.04
CA GLY A 391 -4.21 -8.91 -9.09
C GLY A 391 -5.29 -8.41 -8.13
N ARG A 392 -5.75 -9.25 -7.18
CA ARG A 392 -6.66 -8.77 -6.13
C ARG A 392 -5.91 -7.88 -5.16
N VAL A 393 -6.55 -6.78 -4.80
CA VAL A 393 -6.07 -5.91 -3.71
C VAL A 393 -6.44 -6.53 -2.36
N LEU A 394 -5.46 -6.61 -1.46
CA LEU A 394 -5.63 -6.95 -0.06
C LEU A 394 -5.12 -5.80 0.79
N VAL A 395 -5.89 -5.41 1.80
CA VAL A 395 -5.52 -4.37 2.74
C VAL A 395 -5.53 -4.95 4.14
N GLY A 396 -4.39 -4.86 4.82
CA GLY A 396 -4.26 -5.14 6.25
C GLY A 396 -4.52 -3.87 7.05
N PHE A 397 -5.42 -3.90 8.00
CA PHE A 397 -5.75 -2.75 8.83
C PHE A 397 -6.10 -3.18 10.26
N ALA A 398 -5.93 -2.28 11.20
CA ALA A 398 -6.41 -2.44 12.57
C ALA A 398 -7.86 -1.93 12.66
N ASP A 399 -8.76 -2.77 13.20
CA ASP A 399 -10.13 -2.37 13.50
C ASP A 399 -10.23 -1.88 14.95
N GLY A 400 -10.48 -0.60 15.10
CA GLY A 400 -10.63 0.09 16.37
C GLY A 400 -12.05 0.07 16.94
N CYS A 401 -13.03 -0.43 16.18
CA CYS A 401 -14.45 -0.26 16.47
C CYS A 401 -15.22 -1.57 16.45
N ILE A 402 -14.96 -2.48 17.38
CA ILE A 402 -15.61 -3.79 17.46
C ILE A 402 -16.80 -3.81 18.45
N GLY A 403 -17.62 -4.85 18.38
CA GLY A 403 -18.73 -5.10 19.31
C GLY A 403 -19.80 -4.04 19.29
N ALA A 404 -20.08 -3.37 20.41
CA ALA A 404 -21.12 -2.34 20.48
C ALA A 404 -20.77 -1.09 19.64
N CYS A 405 -19.50 -0.78 19.47
CA CYS A 405 -19.03 0.33 18.62
C CYS A 405 -19.49 0.15 17.17
N ALA A 406 -19.35 -1.05 16.60
CA ALA A 406 -19.75 -1.36 15.21
C ALA A 406 -21.22 -0.98 14.94
N THR A 407 -22.10 -1.13 15.95
CA THR A 407 -23.55 -0.84 15.84
C THR A 407 -23.97 0.53 16.35
N GLY A 408 -23.03 1.47 16.51
CA GLY A 408 -23.30 2.87 16.90
C GLY A 408 -23.06 3.19 18.37
N GLY A 409 -22.45 2.28 19.12
CA GLY A 409 -21.99 2.52 20.49
C GLY A 409 -20.72 3.38 20.56
N VAL A 410 -20.23 3.54 21.77
CA VAL A 410 -18.97 4.24 22.06
C VAL A 410 -17.80 3.48 21.41
N ASN A 411 -16.77 4.22 20.97
CA ASN A 411 -15.57 3.61 20.41
C ASN A 411 -14.93 2.60 21.37
N SER A 412 -14.50 1.46 20.85
CA SER A 412 -13.89 0.40 21.66
C SER A 412 -12.39 0.61 21.86
N PHE A 413 -11.75 1.44 21.01
CA PHE A 413 -10.31 1.66 20.99
C PHE A 413 -9.50 0.35 20.98
N THR A 414 -9.98 -0.64 20.25
CA THR A 414 -9.25 -1.87 19.95
C THR A 414 -8.31 -1.65 18.77
N ALA A 415 -7.49 -2.64 18.48
CA ALA A 415 -6.66 -2.69 17.28
C ALA A 415 -6.71 -4.10 16.68
N GLN A 416 -7.92 -4.61 16.43
CA GLN A 416 -8.09 -5.96 15.91
C GLN A 416 -7.58 -6.08 14.48
N GLY A 417 -6.56 -6.90 14.24
CA GLY A 417 -6.03 -7.17 12.92
C GLY A 417 -7.11 -7.71 11.99
N THR A 418 -7.23 -7.11 10.82
CA THR A 418 -8.30 -7.42 9.88
C THR A 418 -7.78 -7.29 8.44
N ILE A 419 -8.26 -8.15 7.54
CA ILE A 419 -7.93 -8.08 6.11
C ILE A 419 -9.17 -7.82 5.29
N ALA A 420 -9.17 -6.74 4.51
CA ALA A 420 -10.09 -6.54 3.40
C ALA A 420 -9.48 -7.14 2.13
N ARG A 421 -10.16 -8.12 1.52
CA ARG A 421 -9.72 -8.79 0.30
C ARG A 421 -10.72 -8.53 -0.82
N GLN A 422 -10.24 -8.10 -1.99
CA GLN A 422 -11.09 -7.88 -3.15
C GLN A 422 -11.80 -9.18 -3.55
N ALA A 423 -13.14 -9.10 -3.67
CA ALA A 423 -14.01 -10.24 -3.97
C ALA A 423 -14.49 -10.25 -5.43
N THR A 424 -14.76 -9.08 -6.00
CA THR A 424 -15.27 -8.93 -7.37
C THR A 424 -14.68 -7.71 -8.06
N GLY A 425 -14.98 -7.55 -9.35
CA GLY A 425 -14.55 -6.42 -10.17
C GLY A 425 -13.20 -6.69 -10.84
N LYS A 426 -12.64 -5.68 -11.51
CA LYS A 426 -11.32 -5.78 -12.13
C LYS A 426 -10.22 -5.73 -11.07
N GLY A 427 -9.24 -6.60 -11.20
CA GLY A 427 -8.02 -6.55 -10.41
C GLY A 427 -6.95 -5.65 -11.04
N LEU A 428 -5.79 -5.62 -10.40
CA LEU A 428 -4.65 -4.82 -10.87
C LEU A 428 -3.83 -5.51 -11.98
N PHE A 429 -4.12 -6.78 -12.29
CA PHE A 429 -3.54 -7.50 -13.44
C PHE A 429 -4.62 -7.81 -14.46
N ALA A 430 -4.55 -7.19 -15.64
CA ALA A 430 -5.52 -7.36 -16.73
C ALA A 430 -5.64 -8.80 -17.23
N ALA A 431 -4.56 -9.57 -17.12
CA ALA A 431 -4.52 -10.98 -17.48
C ALA A 431 -5.53 -11.85 -16.69
N PHE A 432 -6.00 -11.35 -15.53
CA PHE A 432 -6.93 -12.07 -14.66
C PHE A 432 -8.30 -11.40 -14.57
N ASP A 433 -8.62 -10.44 -15.47
CA ASP A 433 -9.95 -9.83 -15.51
C ASP A 433 -11.02 -10.93 -15.72
N GLY A 434 -12.04 -10.92 -14.83
CA GLY A 434 -13.09 -11.93 -14.81
C GLY A 434 -12.75 -13.25 -14.11
N ALA A 435 -11.59 -13.35 -13.45
CA ALA A 435 -11.20 -14.52 -12.66
C ALA A 435 -11.81 -14.53 -11.24
N PHE A 436 -12.45 -13.43 -10.79
CA PHE A 436 -13.06 -13.27 -9.46
C PHE A 436 -14.17 -12.21 -9.45
#